data_1aa40ad07a671664943ba1b1bb68fabe
#
_entry.id   1aa40ad07a671664943ba1b1bb68fabe
#
_cell.length_a   1.000
_cell.length_b   1.000
_cell.length_c   1.000
_cell.angle_alpha   90.00
_cell.angle_beta   90.00
_cell.angle_gamma   90.00
#
_symmetry.space_group_name_H-M   'P 1'
#
loop_
_entity.id
_entity.type
_entity.pdbx_description
1 polymer ?
#
loop_
_entity_poly.entity_id
_entity_poly.type
_entity_poly.pdbx_seq_one_letter_code
_entity_poly.pdbx_strand_id
1 'polypeptide(L)'
;MYEQISPDTSHIRYEETDLSYLKLRPYRFKCGIYLICIQGKSIISTGVQQYAFDEQTELIFLTGSLIQIIQASADFKVRILLFPKDVFLKAILPIDTPYFNYVHEHPHYHHTADERSQNTWREIVLWMDVAQMLFKNNNTLLFRKQQELNFLQSILMWLFNTIPEKLAANKQYSRKQMLCHQFMQLIREHST
;
A
#
# COMPACT_ATOMS: atom_id res chain seq x y z
N MET A 1 -4.78 10.35 -24.58
CA MET A 1 -4.22 8.98 -24.76
C MET A 1 -3.69 8.57 -23.39
N TYR A 2 -4.43 7.77 -22.62
CA TYR A 2 -4.00 7.35 -21.29
C TYR A 2 -2.91 6.29 -21.49
N GLU A 3 -1.68 6.58 -21.07
CA GLU A 3 -0.64 5.56 -20.97
C GLU A 3 -1.13 4.46 -20.04
N GLN A 4 -1.28 3.24 -20.59
CA GLN A 4 -1.61 2.08 -19.76
C GLN A 4 -0.46 1.87 -18.76
N ILE A 5 -0.78 1.90 -17.48
CA ILE A 5 0.21 1.55 -16.46
C ILE A 5 0.76 0.17 -16.79
N SER A 6 2.06 0.07 -17.03
CA SER A 6 2.68 -1.23 -17.24
C SER A 6 2.57 -2.08 -15.97
N PRO A 7 2.05 -3.33 -16.05
CA PRO A 7 1.91 -4.21 -14.88
C PRO A 7 3.25 -4.63 -14.29
N ASP A 8 4.31 -4.42 -15.04
CA ASP A 8 5.68 -4.76 -14.70
C ASP A 8 6.50 -3.47 -14.73
N THR A 9 6.88 -2.96 -13.57
CA THR A 9 7.70 -1.77 -13.47
C THR A 9 9.10 -2.13 -12.96
N SER A 10 10.12 -1.63 -13.66
CA SER A 10 11.52 -1.72 -13.21
C SER A 10 11.90 -0.63 -12.20
N HIS A 11 11.02 0.34 -12.00
CA HIS A 11 11.21 1.51 -11.16
C HIS A 11 9.94 1.84 -10.37
N ILE A 12 10.09 2.54 -9.24
CA ILE A 12 8.93 3.11 -8.54
C ILE A 12 8.24 4.12 -9.47
N ARG A 13 6.91 4.01 -9.54
CA ARG A 13 6.04 4.91 -10.30
C ARG A 13 4.97 5.47 -9.40
N TYR A 14 4.70 6.75 -9.58
CA TYR A 14 3.59 7.45 -8.95
C TYR A 14 2.65 8.01 -10.02
N GLU A 15 1.36 7.83 -9.80
CA GLU A 15 0.32 8.41 -10.66
C GLU A 15 -0.87 8.90 -9.83
N GLU A 16 -1.54 9.91 -10.34
CA GLU A 16 -2.88 10.32 -9.90
C GLU A 16 -3.84 9.98 -11.06
N THR A 17 -4.86 9.16 -10.80
CA THR A 17 -5.68 8.54 -11.85
C THR A 17 -7.07 8.20 -11.33
N ASP A 18 -8.02 8.00 -12.25
CA ASP A 18 -9.36 7.46 -11.98
C ASP A 18 -9.44 5.93 -12.17
N LEU A 19 -8.32 5.29 -12.50
CA LEU A 19 -8.21 3.84 -12.80
C LEU A 19 -9.23 3.35 -13.84
N SER A 20 -9.70 4.20 -14.75
CA SER A 20 -10.75 3.86 -15.73
C SER A 20 -10.39 2.67 -16.63
N TYR A 21 -9.09 2.47 -16.89
CA TYR A 21 -8.59 1.31 -17.66
C TYR A 21 -8.81 -0.04 -16.97
N LEU A 22 -9.04 -0.07 -15.64
CA LEU A 22 -9.34 -1.28 -14.86
C LEU A 22 -10.85 -1.63 -14.85
N LYS A 23 -11.72 -0.77 -15.38
CA LYS A 23 -13.17 -1.03 -15.47
C LYS A 23 -13.50 -2.09 -16.52
N LEU A 24 -12.74 -2.13 -17.59
CA LEU A 24 -13.01 -2.98 -18.76
C LEU A 24 -12.69 -4.46 -18.51
N ARG A 25 -11.62 -4.73 -17.77
CA ARG A 25 -11.14 -6.09 -17.47
C ARG A 25 -10.25 -6.12 -16.23
N PRO A 26 -10.18 -7.27 -15.54
CA PRO A 26 -9.20 -7.47 -14.48
C PRO A 26 -7.78 -7.32 -15.01
N TYR A 27 -6.92 -6.73 -14.23
CA TYR A 27 -5.53 -6.52 -14.56
C TYR A 27 -4.60 -7.11 -13.51
N ARG A 28 -3.64 -7.93 -13.92
CA ARG A 28 -2.69 -8.56 -13.02
C ARG A 28 -1.42 -7.74 -12.92
N PHE A 29 -1.24 -7.08 -11.78
CA PHE A 29 0.01 -6.43 -11.44
C PHE A 29 1.03 -7.45 -10.93
N LYS A 30 2.29 -7.32 -11.35
CA LYS A 30 3.42 -8.13 -10.87
C LYS A 30 4.29 -7.41 -9.86
N CYS A 31 3.94 -6.17 -9.54
CA CYS A 31 4.61 -5.27 -8.60
C CYS A 31 3.77 -5.07 -7.34
N GLY A 32 4.37 -4.49 -6.30
CA GLY A 32 3.61 -4.00 -5.16
C GLY A 32 2.84 -2.74 -5.52
N ILE A 33 1.72 -2.52 -4.83
CA ILE A 33 0.77 -1.44 -5.10
C ILE A 33 0.35 -0.82 -3.78
N TYR A 34 0.43 0.50 -3.69
CA TYR A 34 -0.17 1.26 -2.62
C TYR A 34 -1.11 2.31 -3.21
N LEU A 35 -2.38 2.21 -2.88
CA LEU A 35 -3.47 3.07 -3.36
C LEU A 35 -4.03 3.89 -2.20
N ILE A 36 -4.34 5.16 -2.45
CA ILE A 36 -5.17 5.96 -1.57
C ILE A 36 -6.29 6.62 -2.37
N CYS A 37 -7.51 6.61 -1.82
CA CYS A 37 -8.64 7.32 -2.42
C CYS A 37 -8.68 8.77 -1.91
N ILE A 38 -8.53 9.72 -2.82
CA ILE A 38 -8.51 11.16 -2.49
C ILE A 38 -9.84 11.85 -2.80
N GLN A 39 -10.70 11.23 -3.62
CA GLN A 39 -12.01 11.78 -3.98
C GLN A 39 -12.94 10.68 -4.51
N GLY A 40 -14.22 10.80 -4.20
CA GLY A 40 -15.25 9.92 -4.70
C GLY A 40 -15.25 8.54 -4.05
N LYS A 41 -15.80 7.55 -4.74
CA LYS A 41 -15.93 6.16 -4.24
C LYS A 41 -15.86 5.14 -5.36
N SER A 42 -15.43 3.94 -5.02
CA SER A 42 -15.31 2.81 -5.94
C SER A 42 -15.52 1.48 -5.22
N ILE A 43 -15.75 0.42 -5.99
CA ILE A 43 -15.64 -0.97 -5.54
C ILE A 43 -14.48 -1.59 -6.30
N ILE A 44 -13.43 -2.01 -5.57
CA ILE A 44 -12.25 -2.67 -6.10
C ILE A 44 -12.36 -4.16 -5.83
N SER A 45 -12.17 -4.99 -6.86
CA SER A 45 -12.16 -6.45 -6.77
C SER A 45 -10.77 -7.00 -7.02
N THR A 46 -10.37 -7.99 -6.21
CA THR A 46 -9.15 -8.80 -6.42
C THR A 46 -9.46 -10.14 -7.09
N GLY A 47 -10.73 -10.37 -7.50
CA GLY A 47 -11.22 -11.65 -7.97
C GLY A 47 -11.64 -12.60 -6.83
N VAL A 48 -11.08 -12.44 -5.63
CA VAL A 48 -11.42 -13.21 -4.42
C VAL A 48 -12.26 -12.39 -3.46
N GLN A 49 -11.93 -11.12 -3.31
CA GLN A 49 -12.56 -10.21 -2.36
C GLN A 49 -12.86 -8.87 -3.03
N GLN A 50 -13.92 -8.21 -2.56
CA GLN A 50 -14.29 -6.86 -2.95
C GLN A 50 -14.12 -5.91 -1.78
N TYR A 51 -13.59 -4.72 -2.07
CA TYR A 51 -13.35 -3.66 -1.10
C TYR A 51 -14.13 -2.41 -1.51
N ALA A 52 -14.90 -1.84 -0.57
CA ALA A 52 -15.39 -0.48 -0.69
C ALA A 52 -14.18 0.46 -0.58
N PHE A 53 -14.02 1.35 -1.53
CA PHE A 53 -12.85 2.21 -1.64
C PHE A 53 -13.31 3.64 -1.89
N ASP A 54 -13.53 4.36 -0.82
CA ASP A 54 -14.02 5.75 -0.77
C ASP A 54 -12.96 6.68 -0.18
N GLU A 55 -13.30 7.96 -0.07
CA GLU A 55 -12.36 8.96 0.46
C GLU A 55 -11.77 8.53 1.80
N GLN A 56 -10.49 8.84 2.00
CA GLN A 56 -9.72 8.46 3.18
C GLN A 56 -9.56 6.94 3.38
N THR A 57 -9.62 6.18 2.29
CA THR A 57 -9.32 4.75 2.31
C THR A 57 -7.96 4.47 1.67
N GLU A 58 -7.22 3.57 2.27
CA GLU A 58 -5.97 3.03 1.71
C GLU A 58 -6.12 1.55 1.38
N LEU A 59 -5.39 1.11 0.34
CA LEU A 59 -5.32 -0.28 -0.09
C LEU A 59 -3.87 -0.59 -0.49
N ILE A 60 -3.28 -1.61 0.15
CA ILE A 60 -1.89 -1.99 -0.12
C ILE A 60 -1.77 -3.48 -0.44
N PHE A 61 -1.10 -3.79 -1.54
CA PHE A 61 -0.68 -5.14 -1.90
C PHE A 61 0.84 -5.15 -2.03
N LEU A 62 1.52 -5.83 -1.12
CA LEU A 62 2.99 -5.88 -1.05
C LEU A 62 3.61 -6.66 -2.21
N THR A 63 2.86 -7.60 -2.78
CA THR A 63 3.25 -8.39 -3.95
C THR A 63 2.13 -8.36 -4.98
N GLY A 64 2.42 -8.75 -6.22
CA GLY A 64 1.48 -8.66 -7.32
C GLY A 64 0.08 -9.17 -7.04
N SER A 65 -0.92 -8.45 -7.50
CA SER A 65 -2.34 -8.74 -7.29
C SER A 65 -3.16 -8.57 -8.57
N LEU A 66 -4.31 -9.24 -8.62
CA LEU A 66 -5.34 -9.01 -9.63
C LEU A 66 -6.23 -7.87 -9.15
N ILE A 67 -6.44 -6.85 -9.98
CA ILE A 67 -7.29 -5.70 -9.62
C ILE A 67 -8.27 -5.40 -10.75
N GLN A 68 -9.51 -5.15 -10.39
CA GLN A 68 -10.58 -4.68 -11.27
C GLN A 68 -11.42 -3.62 -10.56
N ILE A 69 -11.81 -2.58 -11.27
CA ILE A 69 -12.82 -1.63 -10.81
C ILE A 69 -14.19 -2.16 -11.23
N ILE A 70 -15.02 -2.51 -10.27
CA ILE A 70 -16.40 -2.99 -10.53
C ILE A 70 -17.31 -1.79 -10.75
N GLN A 71 -17.17 -0.76 -9.93
CA GLN A 71 -17.97 0.46 -10.00
C GLN A 71 -17.14 1.63 -9.48
N ALA A 72 -17.33 2.82 -10.03
CA ALA A 72 -16.74 4.05 -9.53
C ALA A 72 -17.68 5.23 -9.78
N SER A 73 -17.69 6.20 -8.86
CA SER A 73 -18.34 7.49 -9.06
C SER A 73 -17.64 8.31 -10.16
N ALA A 74 -18.32 9.30 -10.71
CA ALA A 74 -17.78 10.12 -11.80
C ALA A 74 -16.57 10.97 -11.39
N ASP A 75 -16.49 11.30 -10.10
CA ASP A 75 -15.43 12.11 -9.49
C ASP A 75 -14.34 11.27 -8.83
N PHE A 76 -14.37 9.93 -8.99
CA PHE A 76 -13.40 9.03 -8.37
C PHE A 76 -11.96 9.34 -8.79
N LYS A 77 -11.11 9.57 -7.80
CA LYS A 77 -9.69 9.81 -7.96
C LYS A 77 -8.87 9.12 -6.90
N VAL A 78 -7.75 8.56 -7.33
CA VAL A 78 -6.78 7.88 -6.46
C VAL A 78 -5.37 8.37 -6.75
N ARG A 79 -4.52 8.26 -5.74
CA ARG A 79 -3.06 8.27 -5.90
C ARG A 79 -2.57 6.83 -5.80
N ILE A 80 -1.74 6.44 -6.74
CA ILE A 80 -1.17 5.10 -6.82
C ILE A 80 0.34 5.16 -6.81
N LEU A 81 0.95 4.34 -5.97
CA LEU A 81 2.37 4.06 -5.94
C LEU A 81 2.59 2.60 -6.34
N LEU A 82 3.33 2.39 -7.42
CA LEU A 82 3.76 1.07 -7.87
C LEU A 82 5.23 0.89 -7.53
N PHE A 83 5.61 -0.25 -6.95
CA PHE A 83 7.00 -0.53 -6.59
C PHE A 83 7.42 -1.92 -7.03
N PRO A 84 8.62 -2.03 -7.68
CA PRO A 84 9.13 -3.30 -8.18
C PRO A 84 9.36 -4.31 -7.06
N LYS A 85 9.14 -5.60 -7.37
CA LYS A 85 9.31 -6.69 -6.40
C LYS A 85 10.75 -6.76 -5.87
N ASP A 86 11.73 -6.55 -6.71
CA ASP A 86 13.15 -6.58 -6.32
C ASP A 86 13.55 -5.42 -5.41
N VAL A 87 13.01 -4.23 -5.64
CA VAL A 87 13.19 -3.06 -4.74
C VAL A 87 12.49 -3.33 -3.41
N PHE A 88 11.27 -3.88 -3.43
CA PHE A 88 10.54 -4.26 -2.23
C PHE A 88 11.32 -5.27 -1.39
N LEU A 89 11.79 -6.37 -1.99
CA LEU A 89 12.56 -7.38 -1.28
C LEU A 89 13.82 -6.83 -0.61
N LYS A 90 14.52 -5.91 -1.27
CA LYS A 90 15.69 -5.23 -0.68
C LYS A 90 15.30 -4.27 0.44
N ALA A 91 14.19 -3.56 0.28
CA ALA A 91 13.72 -2.60 1.28
C ALA A 91 13.31 -3.29 2.58
N ILE A 92 12.74 -4.51 2.52
CA ILE A 92 12.27 -5.24 3.69
C ILE A 92 13.37 -6.01 4.43
N LEU A 93 14.52 -6.33 3.78
CA LEU A 93 15.59 -7.12 4.40
C LEU A 93 16.01 -6.65 5.79
N PRO A 94 16.20 -5.33 6.04
CA PRO A 94 16.57 -4.82 7.36
C PRO A 94 15.36 -4.61 8.28
N ILE A 95 14.13 -4.82 7.78
CA ILE A 95 12.90 -4.61 8.54
C ILE A 95 12.43 -5.96 9.07
N ASP A 96 12.77 -6.25 10.32
CA ASP A 96 12.29 -7.45 11.00
C ASP A 96 10.96 -7.16 11.69
N THR A 97 9.86 -7.57 11.05
CA THR A 97 8.52 -7.31 11.60
C THR A 97 7.53 -8.43 11.27
N PRO A 98 6.67 -8.80 12.22
CA PRO A 98 5.57 -9.74 11.99
C PRO A 98 4.40 -9.12 11.18
N TYR A 99 4.43 -7.81 10.93
CA TYR A 99 3.30 -7.09 10.34
C TYR A 99 3.09 -7.33 8.85
N PHE A 100 4.03 -7.97 8.15
CA PHE A 100 3.84 -8.36 6.74
C PHE A 100 2.61 -9.24 6.55
N ASN A 101 2.42 -10.24 7.40
CA ASN A 101 1.25 -11.11 7.33
C ASN A 101 -0.03 -10.32 7.59
N TYR A 102 0.00 -9.39 8.56
CA TYR A 102 -1.14 -8.54 8.84
C TYR A 102 -1.55 -7.71 7.62
N VAL A 103 -0.61 -7.03 6.97
CA VAL A 103 -0.88 -6.23 5.76
C VAL A 103 -1.38 -7.11 4.60
N HIS A 104 -0.89 -8.34 4.49
CA HIS A 104 -1.36 -9.29 3.49
C HIS A 104 -2.80 -9.75 3.73
N GLU A 105 -3.16 -10.00 4.97
CA GLU A 105 -4.52 -10.41 5.37
C GLU A 105 -5.51 -9.24 5.41
N HIS A 106 -5.03 -8.04 5.73
CA HIS A 106 -5.81 -6.82 5.89
C HIS A 106 -5.26 -5.69 5.01
N PRO A 107 -5.34 -5.84 3.67
CA PRO A 107 -4.75 -4.87 2.74
C PRO A 107 -5.52 -3.55 2.68
N HIS A 108 -6.71 -3.48 3.25
CA HIS A 108 -7.65 -2.37 3.17
C HIS A 108 -7.85 -1.73 4.54
N TYR A 109 -7.79 -0.40 4.60
CA TYR A 109 -8.08 0.35 5.80
C TYR A 109 -8.79 1.67 5.46
N HIS A 110 -9.89 1.96 6.17
CA HIS A 110 -10.63 3.22 6.08
C HIS A 110 -10.32 4.08 7.31
N HIS A 111 -9.90 5.32 7.09
CA HIS A 111 -9.56 6.27 8.13
C HIS A 111 -10.82 6.96 8.66
N THR A 112 -11.08 6.77 9.94
CA THR A 112 -12.23 7.34 10.65
C THR A 112 -12.02 8.78 11.06
N ALA A 113 -13.10 9.46 11.52
CA ALA A 113 -13.05 10.88 11.86
C ALA A 113 -12.33 11.19 13.20
N ASP A 114 -11.85 10.17 13.93
CA ASP A 114 -11.08 10.40 15.15
C ASP A 114 -9.72 11.07 14.84
N GLU A 115 -9.24 11.88 15.76
CA GLU A 115 -8.05 12.71 15.58
C GLU A 115 -6.81 11.91 15.19
N ARG A 116 -6.63 10.73 15.76
CA ARG A 116 -5.47 9.88 15.52
C ARG A 116 -5.49 9.30 14.10
N SER A 117 -6.64 8.78 13.67
CA SER A 117 -6.84 8.28 12.31
C SER A 117 -6.65 9.39 11.28
N GLN A 118 -7.14 10.60 11.57
CA GLN A 118 -6.95 11.76 10.71
C GLN A 118 -5.48 12.23 10.64
N ASN A 119 -4.73 12.13 11.72
CA ASN A 119 -3.28 12.41 11.71
C ASN A 119 -2.55 11.40 10.83
N THR A 120 -2.83 10.10 10.99
CA THR A 120 -2.26 9.05 10.11
C THR A 120 -2.60 9.30 8.64
N TRP A 121 -3.86 9.67 8.35
CA TRP A 121 -4.26 10.02 6.98
C TRP A 121 -3.45 11.19 6.39
N ARG A 122 -3.24 12.26 7.17
CA ARG A 122 -2.41 13.40 6.73
C ARG A 122 -0.98 12.97 6.43
N GLU A 123 -0.41 12.08 7.26
CA GLU A 123 0.93 11.55 7.04
C GLU A 123 1.01 10.69 5.77
N ILE A 124 -0.03 9.87 5.47
CA ILE A 124 -0.12 9.12 4.20
C ILE A 124 -0.11 10.08 3.01
N VAL A 125 -0.90 11.15 3.07
CA VAL A 125 -0.95 12.15 2.00
C VAL A 125 0.43 12.80 1.80
N LEU A 126 1.15 13.14 2.88
CA LEU A 126 2.52 13.66 2.80
C LEU A 126 3.49 12.67 2.16
N TRP A 127 3.40 11.38 2.50
CA TRP A 127 4.20 10.34 1.83
C TRP A 127 3.91 10.26 0.34
N MET A 128 2.64 10.39 -0.06
CA MET A 128 2.27 10.42 -1.48
C MET A 128 2.74 11.70 -2.18
N ASP A 129 2.79 12.85 -1.49
CA ASP A 129 3.37 14.08 -2.02
C ASP A 129 4.89 13.94 -2.26
N VAL A 130 5.61 13.30 -1.35
CA VAL A 130 7.04 12.96 -1.54
C VAL A 130 7.21 12.00 -2.73
N ALA A 131 6.35 10.97 -2.84
CA ALA A 131 6.37 10.05 -3.98
C ALA A 131 6.13 10.77 -5.31
N GLN A 132 5.17 11.71 -5.33
CA GLN A 132 4.88 12.57 -6.47
C GLN A 132 6.12 13.39 -6.88
N MET A 133 6.74 14.04 -5.91
CA MET A 133 7.93 14.86 -6.15
C MET A 133 9.08 14.03 -6.75
N LEU A 134 9.31 12.81 -6.22
CA LEU A 134 10.44 11.98 -6.63
C LEU A 134 10.18 11.20 -7.93
N PHE A 135 8.94 10.73 -8.17
CA PHE A 135 8.69 9.68 -9.17
C PHE A 135 7.66 10.02 -10.25
N LYS A 136 6.96 11.16 -10.16
CA LYS A 136 5.96 11.56 -11.18
C LYS A 136 6.59 11.85 -12.54
N ASN A 137 7.73 12.54 -12.54
CA ASN A 137 8.45 12.87 -13.74
C ASN A 137 9.61 11.90 -13.92
N ASN A 138 9.72 11.30 -15.11
CA ASN A 138 10.85 10.42 -15.48
C ASN A 138 12.21 11.17 -15.53
N ASN A 139 12.43 12.11 -14.63
CA ASN A 139 13.70 12.79 -14.51
C ASN A 139 14.78 11.77 -14.22
N THR A 140 15.87 11.87 -14.96
CA THR A 140 17.10 11.10 -14.75
C THR A 140 17.69 11.45 -13.39
N LEU A 141 17.18 10.82 -12.34
CA LEU A 141 17.74 10.94 -11.00
C LEU A 141 19.10 10.22 -10.99
N LEU A 142 20.16 10.94 -10.72
CA LEU A 142 21.53 10.41 -10.69
C LEU A 142 21.65 9.21 -9.73
N PHE A 143 20.90 9.22 -8.63
CA PHE A 143 20.90 8.18 -7.59
C PHE A 143 19.56 7.45 -7.50
N ARG A 144 18.86 7.28 -8.62
CA ARG A 144 17.48 6.76 -8.65
C ARG A 144 17.30 5.46 -7.86
N LYS A 145 18.14 4.46 -8.10
CA LYS A 145 18.04 3.16 -7.40
C LYS A 145 18.14 3.30 -5.88
N GLN A 146 19.04 4.16 -5.41
CA GLN A 146 19.22 4.39 -3.98
C GLN A 146 18.06 5.18 -3.39
N GLN A 147 17.52 6.14 -4.11
CA GLN A 147 16.36 6.91 -3.69
C GLN A 147 15.10 6.04 -3.63
N GLU A 148 14.88 5.19 -4.62
CA GLU A 148 13.77 4.23 -4.64
C GLU A 148 13.83 3.29 -3.43
N LEU A 149 15.02 2.73 -3.15
CA LEU A 149 15.23 1.84 -2.01
C LEU A 149 14.99 2.56 -0.67
N ASN A 150 15.62 3.72 -0.46
CA ASN A 150 15.50 4.48 0.78
C ASN A 150 14.08 4.97 1.01
N PHE A 151 13.40 5.46 -0.05
CA PHE A 151 12.01 5.90 0.02
C PHE A 151 11.10 4.73 0.42
N LEU A 152 11.20 3.60 -0.30
CA LEU A 152 10.34 2.44 -0.03
C LEU A 152 10.59 1.86 1.36
N GLN A 153 11.84 1.79 1.79
CA GLN A 153 12.18 1.35 3.14
C GLN A 153 11.58 2.27 4.21
N SER A 154 11.70 3.59 4.02
CA SER A 154 11.20 4.58 4.98
C SER A 154 9.67 4.55 5.10
N ILE A 155 8.95 4.50 3.97
CA ILE A 155 7.48 4.44 3.99
C ILE A 155 6.97 3.12 4.58
N LEU A 156 7.66 1.99 4.32
CA LEU A 156 7.30 0.70 4.92
C LEU A 156 7.54 0.68 6.43
N MET A 157 8.66 1.20 6.91
CA MET A 157 8.91 1.34 8.37
C MET A 157 7.85 2.21 9.03
N TRP A 158 7.51 3.34 8.42
CA TRP A 158 6.44 4.21 8.90
C TRP A 158 5.09 3.45 8.90
N LEU A 159 4.71 2.80 7.81
CA LEU A 159 3.47 2.03 7.69
C LEU A 159 3.38 0.97 8.81
N PHE A 160 4.43 0.21 9.03
CA PHE A 160 4.44 -0.82 10.09
C PHE A 160 4.31 -0.24 11.49
N ASN A 161 4.81 0.97 11.73
CA ASN A 161 4.61 1.67 13.01
C ASN A 161 3.14 2.07 13.24
N THR A 162 2.34 2.24 12.19
CA THR A 162 0.90 2.56 12.31
C THR A 162 0.04 1.32 12.59
N ILE A 163 0.55 0.11 12.32
CA ILE A 163 -0.25 -1.13 12.44
C ILE A 163 -0.69 -1.45 13.88
N PRO A 164 0.14 -1.33 14.92
CA PRO A 164 -0.31 -1.58 16.30
C PRO A 164 -1.54 -0.76 16.67
N GLU A 165 -1.66 0.44 16.14
CA GLU A 165 -2.78 1.34 16.37
C GLU A 165 -4.03 0.90 15.63
N LYS A 166 -3.88 0.54 14.35
CA LYS A 166 -4.95 -0.04 13.53
C LYS A 166 -5.50 -1.32 14.14
N LEU A 167 -4.64 -2.10 14.77
CA LEU A 167 -4.99 -3.32 15.49
C LEU A 167 -5.77 -3.05 16.77
N ALA A 168 -5.37 -2.06 17.54
CA ALA A 168 -6.06 -1.66 18.77
C ALA A 168 -7.47 -1.11 18.47
N ALA A 169 -7.65 -0.42 17.34
CA ALA A 169 -8.94 0.08 16.86
C ALA A 169 -9.86 -1.06 16.38
N ASN A 170 -9.31 -2.08 15.74
CA ASN A 170 -10.04 -3.27 15.30
C ASN A 170 -10.04 -4.32 16.42
N LYS A 171 -11.06 -4.35 17.28
CA LYS A 171 -11.22 -5.31 18.39
C LYS A 171 -11.25 -6.81 17.98
N GLN A 172 -10.83 -7.17 16.80
CA GLN A 172 -10.88 -8.53 16.21
C GLN A 172 -9.52 -9.22 16.12
N TYR A 173 -8.58 -8.94 17.03
CA TYR A 173 -7.43 -9.83 17.13
C TYR A 173 -7.87 -11.17 17.66
N SER A 174 -7.78 -12.20 16.84
CA SER A 174 -7.98 -13.56 17.35
C SER A 174 -6.83 -13.88 18.31
N ARG A 175 -7.15 -14.52 19.43
CA ARG A 175 -6.17 -15.06 20.40
C ARG A 175 -5.03 -15.84 19.71
N LYS A 176 -5.32 -16.44 18.54
CA LYS A 176 -4.40 -17.19 17.69
C LYS A 176 -3.32 -16.29 17.06
N GLN A 177 -3.66 -15.10 16.60
CA GLN A 177 -2.71 -14.14 16.00
C GLN A 177 -1.78 -13.54 17.07
N MET A 178 -2.30 -13.24 18.27
CA MET A 178 -1.46 -12.81 19.39
C MET A 178 -0.48 -13.90 19.84
N LEU A 179 -0.92 -15.15 19.90
CA LEU A 179 -0.05 -16.29 20.25
C LEU A 179 1.03 -16.53 19.19
N CYS A 180 0.71 -16.41 17.91
CA CYS A 180 1.68 -16.50 16.82
C CYS A 180 2.75 -15.41 16.91
N HIS A 181 2.34 -14.18 17.22
CA HIS A 181 3.25 -13.06 17.41
C HIS A 181 4.19 -13.27 18.61
N GLN A 182 3.64 -13.66 19.77
CA GLN A 182 4.44 -13.99 20.95
C GLN A 182 5.40 -15.16 20.72
N PHE A 183 4.97 -16.17 19.99
CA PHE A 183 5.81 -17.32 19.64
C PHE A 183 6.98 -16.92 18.73
N MET A 184 6.74 -16.09 17.72
CA MET A 184 7.79 -15.59 16.83
C MET A 184 8.78 -14.68 17.58
N GLN A 185 8.31 -13.89 18.53
CA GLN A 185 9.15 -13.04 19.36
C GLN A 185 10.04 -13.89 20.29
N LEU A 186 9.50 -14.94 20.94
CA LEU A 186 10.26 -15.88 21.77
C LEU A 186 11.33 -16.63 20.99
N ILE A 187 11.03 -17.07 19.74
CA ILE A 187 12.04 -17.73 18.89
C ILE A 187 13.20 -16.78 18.63
N ARG A 188 12.96 -15.51 18.37
CA ARG A 188 14.03 -14.51 18.12
C ARG A 188 14.91 -14.26 19.34
N GLU A 189 14.29 -14.12 20.52
CA GLU A 189 15.01 -13.87 21.78
C GLU A 189 15.89 -15.05 22.20
N HIS A 190 15.60 -16.27 21.73
CA HIS A 190 16.29 -17.49 22.11
C HIS A 190 17.04 -18.20 20.96
N SER A 191 17.13 -17.59 19.76
CA SER A 191 17.82 -18.15 18.58
C SER A 191 19.21 -17.50 18.36
N THR A 192 19.92 -17.17 19.43
CA THR A 192 21.35 -16.77 19.38
C THR A 192 22.25 -17.93 19.70
#